data_668477d34894b745509f434739997959
#
_entry.id   668477d34894b745509f434739997959
#
_cell.length_a   1.000
_cell.length_b   1.000
_cell.length_c   1.000
_cell.angle_alpha   90.00
_cell.angle_beta   90.00
_cell.angle_gamma   90.00
#
_symmetry.space_group_name_H-M   'P 1'
#
loop_
_entity.id
_entity.type
_entity.pdbx_description
1 polymer ?
#
loop_
_entity_poly.entity_id
_entity_poly.type
_entity_poly.pdbx_seq_one_letter_code
_entity_poly.pdbx_strand_id
1 'polypeptide(L)'
;MEKTISRVVSAIAVAVLSSAIIFSCGPDEQPSGNNGGGGNNNGPVTPSTIAVTGVSLNKSTLSLEEGGSESLVATVSPSNATNKAVNWKSSATGVATVDGNGNVTAVKAGSATITVTTSDGSKTATCEVKVSAKIIPVTSVSVTPEMAVIFEGETVTLSATVSPENASDKSVTWESRSPRIATVDNKGVVTGIMDGITYIDVKAGNGVTTSCLIHVNKDLRLKGITLSKSVLEVTMGKTEKLGVVFNPADAENKNVSWESSDNAIATVSSKGEVLGLDVGEVTITATSEEGGFKATCKVKVLAVLKPGVYWVQDRQLYRDNTDLNTPVAFGVCIDPAGDMYYCSLHRTNVSNTFHIFRNGVPYLKFDEECSWPYSTAGGGYYFIPSPNADHSVLRTWKINPKTGSAKDILVYSGQAHSFWHNDITADSKGNLYIAGYIKNSDGYYTATLWIIDSNDNVTKTSLSSGTTKKEESVYAVAVNQNGDVFCLVWDGEYGSDGSCYLYLYKNGKKQHLVTSKCDRSNSKCCDLAVLGNDVYILVNEFNDINVSNEITTKDRVYKNKNVLYDLKQGVGVCSMDIAVTSKGDVYCSGFQKDGKTKYYIWKNGKVLYTPESITNNSLVILE
;
A
#
# COMPACT_ATOMS: atom_id res chain seq x y z
N MET A 1 -28.36 37.41 10.58
CA MET A 1 -29.57 37.88 11.32
C MET A 1 -29.24 37.81 12.77
N GLU A 2 -29.01 39.01 13.33
CA GLU A 2 -28.88 39.26 14.75
C GLU A 2 -30.21 39.04 15.47
N LYS A 3 -30.11 38.69 16.74
CA LYS A 3 -30.79 39.25 17.92
C LYS A 3 -30.92 38.15 18.97
N THR A 4 -30.16 38.24 20.05
CA THR A 4 -30.48 38.90 21.32
C THR A 4 -31.51 38.18 22.18
N ILE A 5 -31.11 37.77 23.39
CA ILE A 5 -31.85 37.81 24.70
C ILE A 5 -30.78 37.40 25.74
N SER A 6 -30.18 38.23 26.51
CA SER A 6 -30.55 39.07 27.66
C SER A 6 -30.96 38.29 28.92
N ARG A 7 -30.04 38.34 29.90
CA ARG A 7 -30.17 38.48 31.36
C ARG A 7 -31.36 37.83 32.08
N VAL A 8 -31.07 37.00 33.10
CA VAL A 8 -31.62 37.19 34.45
C VAL A 8 -30.57 36.84 35.50
N VAL A 9 -30.15 37.85 36.22
CA VAL A 9 -29.46 37.79 37.51
C VAL A 9 -30.53 37.73 38.58
N SER A 10 -30.46 36.77 39.51
CA SER A 10 -31.19 36.87 40.79
C SER A 10 -30.22 36.51 41.91
N ALA A 11 -29.86 37.58 42.62
CA ALA A 11 -29.23 37.56 43.94
C ALA A 11 -30.27 37.17 45.00
N ILE A 12 -29.87 36.18 45.84
CA ILE A 12 -30.58 36.04 47.14
C ILE A 12 -29.51 36.20 48.21
N ALA A 13 -29.60 37.35 48.86
CA ALA A 13 -28.99 37.68 50.16
C ALA A 13 -29.79 36.99 51.25
N VAL A 14 -29.14 36.25 52.14
CA VAL A 14 -29.76 35.82 53.42
C VAL A 14 -29.01 36.52 54.55
N ALA A 15 -29.79 37.30 55.30
CA ALA A 15 -29.35 38.06 56.41
C ALA A 15 -29.01 37.19 57.65
N VAL A 16 -27.96 37.62 58.33
CA VAL A 16 -27.58 37.15 59.67
C VAL A 16 -28.43 37.89 60.67
N LEU A 17 -29.17 37.17 61.49
CA LEU A 17 -29.82 37.73 62.71
C LEU A 17 -29.06 37.24 63.94
N SER A 18 -28.30 38.14 64.53
CA SER A 18 -27.75 38.03 65.87
C SER A 18 -28.86 38.34 66.87
N SER A 19 -29.06 37.46 67.86
CA SER A 19 -29.91 37.79 69.06
C SER A 19 -29.01 37.75 70.29
N ALA A 20 -28.62 38.92 70.73
CA ALA A 20 -28.12 39.15 72.06
C ALA A 20 -29.30 39.24 73.03
N ILE A 21 -29.28 38.52 74.12
CA ILE A 21 -30.13 38.75 75.26
C ILE A 21 -29.26 39.15 76.44
N ILE A 22 -29.34 40.40 76.80
CA ILE A 22 -28.86 41.01 78.03
C ILE A 22 -29.93 40.80 79.07
N PHE A 23 -29.60 40.32 80.25
CA PHE A 23 -30.37 40.63 81.46
C PHE A 23 -29.43 41.11 82.59
N SER A 24 -29.66 42.32 82.97
CA SER A 24 -29.17 43.11 84.11
C SER A 24 -30.07 42.88 85.32
N CYS A 25 -29.51 42.96 86.40
CA CYS A 25 -29.97 43.62 87.68
C CYS A 25 -29.56 42.88 88.92
N GLY A 26 -28.75 43.53 89.67
CA GLY A 26 -28.65 43.41 91.09
C GLY A 26 -29.76 44.29 91.76
N PRO A 27 -29.60 44.74 92.92
CA PRO A 27 -28.80 44.40 94.09
C PRO A 27 -29.68 44.24 95.37
N ASP A 28 -29.06 44.28 96.57
CA ASP A 28 -29.58 44.49 97.94
C ASP A 28 -30.06 43.25 98.65
N GLU A 29 -29.79 42.95 99.86
CA GLU A 29 -29.55 43.79 101.07
C GLU A 29 -28.85 42.94 102.13
N GLN A 30 -28.06 43.60 102.97
CA GLN A 30 -27.69 43.11 104.30
C GLN A 30 -28.89 43.38 105.27
N PRO A 31 -28.95 42.63 106.33
CA PRO A 31 -28.55 43.28 107.57
C PRO A 31 -27.82 42.38 108.60
N SER A 32 -26.97 43.05 109.22
CA SER A 32 -26.43 43.11 110.58
C SER A 32 -27.16 42.36 111.73
N GLY A 33 -26.32 41.95 112.66
CA GLY A 33 -26.66 41.65 114.06
C GLY A 33 -25.82 40.59 114.69
N ASN A 34 -24.84 40.88 115.23
CA ASN A 34 -24.39 41.40 116.59
C ASN A 34 -24.39 40.32 117.67
N ASN A 35 -23.27 40.30 118.31
CA ASN A 35 -22.93 40.01 119.72
C ASN A 35 -22.83 38.62 120.22
N GLY A 36 -21.71 38.42 120.74
CA GLY A 36 -21.45 38.12 122.09
C GLY A 36 -20.38 37.14 122.44
N GLY A 37 -19.30 37.61 122.82
CA GLY A 37 -18.48 37.48 123.97
C GLY A 37 -18.02 36.10 124.41
N GLY A 38 -16.78 36.05 124.72
CA GLY A 38 -16.30 35.16 125.76
C GLY A 38 -15.01 34.37 125.40
N GLY A 39 -13.99 34.92 125.74
CA GLY A 39 -12.65 34.59 126.01
C GLY A 39 -12.24 33.12 126.31
N ASN A 40 -11.16 32.84 125.89
CA ASN A 40 -9.95 32.44 126.66
C ASN A 40 -9.00 31.54 125.88
N ASN A 41 -7.84 32.06 125.76
CA ASN A 41 -6.55 31.36 125.79
C ASN A 41 -6.50 29.86 125.39
N ASN A 42 -5.77 29.58 124.33
CA ASN A 42 -4.63 28.72 124.46
C ASN A 42 -3.75 28.80 123.16
N GLY A 43 -2.49 28.72 123.38
CA GLY A 43 -1.36 28.95 122.51
C GLY A 43 -1.37 28.31 121.15
N PRO A 44 -0.40 28.68 120.28
CA PRO A 44 -0.42 28.30 118.89
C PRO A 44 -0.26 26.83 118.70
N VAL A 45 -1.38 26.12 118.36
CA VAL A 45 -1.32 24.82 117.79
C VAL A 45 -0.91 25.04 116.34
N THR A 46 0.32 24.70 116.01
CA THR A 46 0.75 24.57 114.59
C THR A 46 -0.15 23.52 113.94
N PRO A 47 -0.92 23.88 112.91
CA PRO A 47 -1.70 22.87 112.22
C PRO A 47 -0.75 21.78 111.71
N SER A 48 -0.98 20.57 112.13
CA SER A 48 -0.29 19.38 111.63
C SER A 48 -0.52 19.30 110.12
N THR A 49 0.49 19.65 109.32
CA THR A 49 0.43 19.53 107.90
C THR A 49 0.41 18.06 107.50
N ILE A 50 -0.71 17.67 106.84
CA ILE A 50 -0.84 16.31 106.27
C ILE A 50 -0.21 16.37 104.89
N ALA A 51 0.91 15.63 104.70
CA ALA A 51 1.69 15.61 103.45
C ALA A 51 0.98 14.77 102.37
N VAL A 52 1.24 15.15 101.09
CA VAL A 52 0.78 14.37 99.94
C VAL A 52 1.57 13.09 99.80
N THR A 53 0.87 11.96 99.69
CA THR A 53 1.44 10.61 99.52
C THR A 53 1.39 10.14 98.06
N GLY A 54 0.47 10.71 97.25
CA GLY A 54 0.32 10.34 95.85
C GLY A 54 -0.63 11.25 95.07
N VAL A 55 -0.64 11.09 93.77
CA VAL A 55 -1.58 11.69 92.83
C VAL A 55 -1.99 10.65 91.80
N SER A 56 -3.23 10.59 91.39
CA SER A 56 -3.72 9.80 90.30
C SER A 56 -4.54 10.64 89.32
N LEU A 57 -4.61 10.20 88.08
CA LEU A 57 -5.49 10.78 87.05
C LEU A 57 -6.71 9.87 86.80
N ASN A 58 -7.82 10.48 86.44
CA ASN A 58 -9.02 9.80 86.01
C ASN A 58 -8.87 8.99 84.72
N LYS A 59 -7.83 9.34 83.89
CA LYS A 59 -7.46 8.65 82.66
C LYS A 59 -5.93 8.50 82.55
N SER A 60 -5.50 7.33 82.10
CA SER A 60 -4.07 7.05 81.78
C SER A 60 -3.78 7.25 80.28
N THR A 61 -4.82 7.25 79.43
CA THR A 61 -4.77 7.51 78.01
C THR A 61 -5.92 8.40 77.58
N LEU A 62 -5.68 9.22 76.55
CA LEU A 62 -6.65 10.12 75.96
C LEU A 62 -6.46 10.16 74.43
N SER A 63 -7.54 10.01 73.69
CA SER A 63 -7.55 10.13 72.23
C SER A 63 -8.41 11.30 71.80
N LEU A 64 -7.83 12.24 71.11
CA LEU A 64 -8.50 13.45 70.64
C LEU A 64 -8.27 13.66 69.14
N GLU A 65 -9.16 14.34 68.47
CA GLU A 65 -8.89 14.93 67.17
C GLU A 65 -8.32 16.34 67.31
N GLU A 66 -7.57 16.81 66.34
CA GLU A 66 -7.07 18.21 66.30
C GLU A 66 -8.19 19.19 66.52
N GLY A 67 -7.98 20.13 67.46
CA GLY A 67 -8.96 21.10 67.93
C GLY A 67 -9.93 20.59 69.01
N GLY A 68 -9.90 19.31 69.31
CA GLY A 68 -10.67 18.70 70.41
C GLY A 68 -10.07 18.97 71.76
N SER A 69 -10.87 18.97 72.82
CA SER A 69 -10.40 19.18 74.20
C SER A 69 -11.11 18.22 75.18
N GLU A 70 -10.42 17.86 76.23
CA GLU A 70 -10.97 17.05 77.33
C GLU A 70 -10.23 17.31 78.62
N SER A 71 -10.97 17.23 79.74
CA SER A 71 -10.41 17.53 81.07
C SER A 71 -9.89 16.26 81.74
N LEU A 72 -8.64 16.32 82.19
CA LEU A 72 -8.05 15.36 83.13
C LEU A 72 -8.33 15.84 84.58
N VAL A 73 -8.70 14.93 85.43
CA VAL A 73 -8.94 15.23 86.86
C VAL A 73 -7.85 14.54 87.69
N ALA A 74 -7.12 15.40 88.43
CA ALA A 74 -6.10 14.90 89.36
C ALA A 74 -6.72 14.66 90.75
N THR A 75 -6.53 13.49 91.30
CA THR A 75 -6.95 13.14 92.66
C THR A 75 -5.73 12.98 93.54
N VAL A 76 -5.56 13.89 94.48
CA VAL A 76 -4.44 13.86 95.46
C VAL A 76 -4.79 13.00 96.64
N SER A 77 -3.84 12.18 97.09
CA SER A 77 -3.96 11.32 98.24
C SER A 77 -2.98 11.77 99.33
N PRO A 78 -3.39 11.69 100.56
CA PRO A 78 -4.73 11.36 101.06
C PRO A 78 -5.69 12.52 100.81
N SER A 79 -7.01 12.28 100.82
CA SER A 79 -8.05 13.26 100.49
C SER A 79 -8.11 14.47 101.47
N ASN A 80 -7.48 14.38 102.60
CA ASN A 80 -7.36 15.40 103.64
C ASN A 80 -5.92 16.06 103.60
N ALA A 81 -5.10 15.86 102.55
CA ALA A 81 -3.81 16.55 102.43
C ALA A 81 -3.99 18.01 102.53
N THR A 82 -3.03 18.70 103.22
CA THR A 82 -3.10 20.13 103.47
C THR A 82 -2.91 20.99 102.25
N ASN A 83 -2.00 20.61 101.41
CA ASN A 83 -1.77 21.29 100.13
C ASN A 83 -2.06 20.33 98.95
N LYS A 84 -3.17 20.57 98.25
CA LYS A 84 -3.61 19.75 97.12
C LYS A 84 -3.29 20.44 95.75
N ALA A 85 -2.52 21.48 95.76
CA ALA A 85 -2.18 22.19 94.54
C ALA A 85 -1.34 21.31 93.62
N VAL A 86 -1.70 21.31 92.35
CA VAL A 86 -1.03 20.56 91.31
C VAL A 86 -0.57 21.46 90.18
N ASN A 87 0.51 21.07 89.52
CA ASN A 87 1.01 21.71 88.32
C ASN A 87 0.94 20.72 87.15
N TRP A 88 0.46 21.23 86.03
CA TRP A 88 0.31 20.44 84.81
C TRP A 88 1.39 20.77 83.80
N LYS A 89 1.88 19.77 83.09
CA LYS A 89 2.89 19.94 82.06
C LYS A 89 2.62 18.98 80.91
N SER A 90 2.73 19.47 79.70
CA SER A 90 2.78 18.65 78.49
C SER A 90 4.21 18.43 78.05
N SER A 91 4.52 17.18 77.59
CA SER A 91 5.84 16.85 77.04
C SER A 91 6.01 17.44 75.62
N ALA A 92 4.89 17.72 74.91
CA ALA A 92 4.90 18.23 73.53
C ALA A 92 3.71 19.21 73.37
N THR A 93 3.93 20.46 73.67
CA THR A 93 2.90 21.51 73.57
C THR A 93 2.44 21.79 72.12
N GLY A 94 3.24 21.45 71.12
CA GLY A 94 2.88 21.51 69.69
C GLY A 94 1.91 20.37 69.27
N VAL A 95 1.74 19.32 70.14
CA VAL A 95 0.80 18.23 69.93
C VAL A 95 -0.46 18.40 70.78
N ALA A 96 -0.26 18.57 72.08
CA ALA A 96 -1.34 18.84 73.04
C ALA A 96 -0.87 19.80 74.15
N THR A 97 -1.68 20.75 74.46
CA THR A 97 -1.47 21.66 75.63
C THR A 97 -2.34 21.21 76.78
N VAL A 98 -1.97 21.60 77.97
CA VAL A 98 -2.79 21.45 79.18
C VAL A 98 -2.79 22.76 79.98
N ASP A 99 -3.94 23.19 80.44
CA ASP A 99 -4.03 24.36 81.31
C ASP A 99 -3.87 24.02 82.79
N GLY A 100 -3.91 25.07 83.64
CA GLY A 100 -3.77 24.88 85.09
C GLY A 100 -4.93 24.09 85.74
N ASN A 101 -6.05 23.90 85.04
CA ASN A 101 -7.20 23.15 85.51
C ASN A 101 -7.23 21.70 85.01
N GLY A 102 -6.22 21.31 84.22
CA GLY A 102 -6.18 19.95 83.65
C GLY A 102 -6.92 19.78 82.32
N ASN A 103 -7.37 20.90 81.69
CA ASN A 103 -7.99 20.80 80.36
C ASN A 103 -6.91 20.62 79.29
N VAL A 104 -6.96 19.48 78.63
CA VAL A 104 -6.07 19.13 77.52
C VAL A 104 -6.73 19.57 76.22
N THR A 105 -5.97 20.33 75.42
CA THR A 105 -6.39 20.75 74.10
C THR A 105 -5.44 20.16 73.05
N ALA A 106 -6.03 19.41 72.09
CA ALA A 106 -5.30 18.85 70.96
C ALA A 106 -4.94 19.96 69.94
N VAL A 107 -3.66 20.10 69.61
CA VAL A 107 -3.09 21.14 68.74
C VAL A 107 -2.78 20.56 67.35
N LYS A 108 -2.06 19.43 67.33
CA LYS A 108 -1.64 18.82 66.08
C LYS A 108 -1.47 17.32 66.24
N ALA A 109 -1.71 16.56 65.20
CA ALA A 109 -1.55 15.12 65.20
C ALA A 109 -0.19 14.67 65.70
N GLY A 110 -0.18 13.67 66.56
CA GLY A 110 1.02 13.15 67.23
C GLY A 110 0.71 12.55 68.59
N SER A 111 1.71 12.35 69.44
CA SER A 111 1.58 11.85 70.81
C SER A 111 2.26 12.82 71.80
N ALA A 112 1.62 13.06 72.92
CA ALA A 112 2.11 13.85 74.02
C ALA A 112 1.83 13.15 75.35
N THR A 113 2.65 13.36 76.32
CA THR A 113 2.39 12.93 77.71
C THR A 113 2.07 14.14 78.56
N ILE A 114 0.86 14.14 79.15
CA ILE A 114 0.49 15.13 80.18
C ILE A 114 0.88 14.59 81.50
N THR A 115 1.64 15.35 82.23
CA THR A 115 2.10 15.06 83.56
C THR A 115 1.48 16.04 84.56
N VAL A 116 0.84 15.52 85.60
CA VAL A 116 0.47 16.29 86.76
C VAL A 116 1.48 16.06 87.87
N THR A 117 1.92 17.11 88.55
CA THR A 117 2.86 17.08 89.68
C THR A 117 2.27 17.82 90.86
N THR A 118 2.23 17.20 92.01
CA THR A 118 1.79 17.87 93.26
C THR A 118 2.80 18.88 93.74
N SER A 119 2.36 20.03 94.22
CA SER A 119 3.22 21.09 94.79
C SER A 119 3.84 20.62 96.11
N ASP A 120 3.19 19.74 96.84
CA ASP A 120 3.69 19.09 98.03
C ASP A 120 4.11 17.65 97.71
N GLY A 121 5.34 17.31 98.03
CA GLY A 121 5.90 15.98 97.89
C GLY A 121 6.22 15.56 96.46
N SER A 122 6.08 16.41 95.44
CA SER A 122 6.43 16.18 94.02
C SER A 122 6.00 14.83 93.46
N LYS A 123 4.79 14.35 93.86
CA LYS A 123 4.19 13.13 93.34
C LYS A 123 3.67 13.39 91.92
N THR A 124 3.84 12.44 91.00
CA THR A 124 3.47 12.57 89.60
C THR A 124 2.50 11.49 89.14
N ALA A 125 1.61 11.83 88.20
CA ALA A 125 0.87 10.90 87.42
C ALA A 125 0.86 11.37 85.95
N THR A 126 0.73 10.44 85.00
CA THR A 126 0.84 10.74 83.58
C THR A 126 -0.40 10.20 82.82
N CYS A 127 -0.76 10.92 81.77
CA CYS A 127 -1.73 10.51 80.77
C CYS A 127 -1.09 10.60 79.37
N GLU A 128 -1.10 9.51 78.59
CA GLU A 128 -0.73 9.54 77.19
C GLU A 128 -1.86 10.11 76.36
N VAL A 129 -1.56 11.14 75.59
CA VAL A 129 -2.53 11.78 74.69
C VAL A 129 -2.13 11.47 73.24
N LYS A 130 -3.01 10.81 72.50
CA LYS A 130 -2.94 10.63 71.05
C LYS A 130 -3.83 11.62 70.35
N VAL A 131 -3.29 12.43 69.50
CA VAL A 131 -4.03 13.36 68.65
C VAL A 131 -4.02 12.82 67.22
N SER A 132 -5.21 12.62 66.66
CA SER A 132 -5.41 12.30 65.25
C SER A 132 -5.66 13.59 64.44
N ALA A 133 -5.19 13.58 63.19
CA ALA A 133 -5.51 14.67 62.29
C ALA A 133 -7.03 14.78 62.08
N LYS A 134 -7.52 15.96 62.00
CA LYS A 134 -8.92 16.24 61.66
C LYS A 134 -9.11 15.93 60.18
N ILE A 135 -9.98 14.97 59.85
CA ILE A 135 -10.32 14.69 58.46
C ILE A 135 -11.32 15.73 57.95
N ILE A 136 -10.89 16.47 56.97
CA ILE A 136 -11.74 17.41 56.24
C ILE A 136 -12.19 16.72 54.95
N PRO A 137 -13.43 16.30 54.85
CA PRO A 137 -13.93 15.60 53.67
C PRO A 137 -14.07 16.53 52.48
N VAL A 138 -13.96 15.93 51.27
CA VAL A 138 -14.37 16.61 50.06
C VAL A 138 -15.86 16.84 50.07
N THR A 139 -16.30 18.06 49.74
CA THR A 139 -17.72 18.45 49.67
C THR A 139 -18.20 18.61 48.25
N SER A 140 -17.30 18.97 47.33
CA SER A 140 -17.60 19.04 45.90
C SER A 140 -16.34 18.82 45.05
N VAL A 141 -16.54 18.35 43.82
CA VAL A 141 -15.54 18.27 42.77
C VAL A 141 -16.09 19.02 41.55
N SER A 142 -15.29 19.83 40.90
CA SER A 142 -15.59 20.44 39.61
C SER A 142 -14.60 19.97 38.56
N VAL A 143 -15.02 19.97 37.30
CA VAL A 143 -14.18 19.59 36.14
C VAL A 143 -14.17 20.74 35.14
N THR A 144 -13.02 21.00 34.57
CA THR A 144 -12.84 22.03 33.54
C THR A 144 -12.07 21.45 32.35
N PRO A 145 -12.60 21.61 31.13
CA PRO A 145 -13.91 22.13 30.77
C PRO A 145 -15.07 21.20 31.20
N GLU A 146 -16.27 21.71 31.35
CA GLU A 146 -17.48 20.91 31.63
C GLU A 146 -17.98 20.16 30.39
N MET A 147 -17.60 20.66 29.18
CA MET A 147 -17.88 20.05 27.89
C MET A 147 -16.69 20.27 26.96
N ALA A 148 -16.37 19.26 26.16
CA ALA A 148 -15.38 19.36 25.07
C ALA A 148 -15.87 18.67 23.82
N VAL A 149 -15.48 19.24 22.65
CA VAL A 149 -15.69 18.65 21.33
C VAL A 149 -14.31 18.38 20.75
N ILE A 150 -14.05 17.14 20.35
CA ILE A 150 -12.79 16.69 19.75
C ILE A 150 -13.10 15.80 18.55
N PHE A 151 -12.12 15.59 17.66
CA PHE A 151 -12.24 14.61 16.59
C PHE A 151 -11.65 13.24 16.99
N GLU A 152 -12.02 12.20 16.24
CA GLU A 152 -11.39 10.88 16.37
C GLU A 152 -9.86 10.99 16.30
N GLY A 153 -9.16 10.42 17.30
CA GLY A 153 -7.70 10.47 17.44
C GLY A 153 -7.16 11.73 18.13
N GLU A 154 -7.98 12.75 18.37
CA GLU A 154 -7.56 13.96 19.11
C GLU A 154 -7.68 13.77 20.62
N THR A 155 -6.99 14.64 21.36
CA THR A 155 -6.97 14.59 22.81
C THR A 155 -7.38 15.94 23.40
N VAL A 156 -8.01 15.91 24.59
CA VAL A 156 -8.25 17.06 25.44
C VAL A 156 -7.89 16.71 26.88
N THR A 157 -7.28 17.65 27.60
CA THR A 157 -6.95 17.44 29.01
C THR A 157 -8.00 18.09 29.88
N LEU A 158 -8.61 17.30 30.76
CA LEU A 158 -9.54 17.76 31.78
C LEU A 158 -8.79 18.02 33.10
N SER A 159 -9.18 19.04 33.82
CA SER A 159 -8.65 19.38 35.14
C SER A 159 -9.75 19.26 36.19
N ALA A 160 -9.50 18.60 37.30
CA ALA A 160 -10.40 18.49 38.43
C ALA A 160 -9.97 19.43 39.57
N THR A 161 -10.92 20.11 40.17
CA THR A 161 -10.71 20.92 41.37
C THR A 161 -11.59 20.39 42.48
N VAL A 162 -10.98 20.12 43.63
CA VAL A 162 -11.63 19.57 44.82
C VAL A 162 -11.88 20.69 45.85
N SER A 163 -13.06 20.73 46.41
CA SER A 163 -13.42 21.66 47.50
C SER A 163 -13.82 20.92 48.77
N PRO A 164 -13.49 21.46 49.95
CA PRO A 164 -12.73 22.68 50.18
C PRO A 164 -11.24 22.48 49.86
N GLU A 165 -10.52 23.57 49.62
CA GLU A 165 -9.09 23.53 49.25
C GLU A 165 -8.21 22.82 50.29
N ASN A 166 -8.63 22.85 51.57
CA ASN A 166 -7.95 22.16 52.68
C ASN A 166 -8.47 20.74 52.93
N ALA A 167 -9.21 20.13 52.01
CA ALA A 167 -9.62 18.73 52.12
C ALA A 167 -8.41 17.81 52.39
N SER A 168 -8.61 16.83 53.25
CA SER A 168 -7.51 15.94 53.71
C SER A 168 -7.06 14.99 52.62
N ASP A 169 -7.94 14.53 51.76
CA ASP A 169 -7.64 13.74 50.55
C ASP A 169 -8.19 14.45 49.33
N LYS A 170 -7.28 14.86 48.42
CA LYS A 170 -7.64 15.55 47.16
C LYS A 170 -7.48 14.61 45.94
N SER A 171 -7.22 13.35 46.17
CA SER A 171 -7.08 12.40 45.09
C SER A 171 -8.39 12.27 44.29
N VAL A 172 -8.26 12.16 42.98
CA VAL A 172 -9.38 11.89 42.07
C VAL A 172 -9.05 10.74 41.15
N THR A 173 -10.07 10.03 40.73
CA THR A 173 -10.02 9.00 39.68
C THR A 173 -10.91 9.42 38.55
N TRP A 174 -10.50 9.01 37.32
CA TRP A 174 -11.18 9.30 36.08
C TRP A 174 -11.74 8.02 35.47
N GLU A 175 -12.95 8.08 34.92
CA GLU A 175 -13.60 6.96 34.27
C GLU A 175 -14.47 7.43 33.10
N SER A 176 -14.35 6.75 31.95
CA SER A 176 -15.24 6.98 30.82
C SER A 176 -16.46 6.07 30.91
N ARG A 177 -17.67 6.64 30.74
CA ARG A 177 -18.91 5.84 30.66
C ARG A 177 -18.99 5.01 29.38
N SER A 178 -18.27 5.40 28.32
CA SER A 178 -18.19 4.66 27.06
C SER A 178 -16.78 4.71 26.48
N PRO A 179 -15.87 3.80 26.91
CA PRO A 179 -14.49 3.77 26.42
C PRO A 179 -14.36 3.53 24.91
N ARG A 180 -15.44 3.06 24.25
CA ARG A 180 -15.50 2.92 22.79
C ARG A 180 -15.59 4.27 22.07
N ILE A 181 -16.16 5.29 22.73
CA ILE A 181 -16.32 6.64 22.17
C ILE A 181 -15.12 7.50 22.56
N ALA A 182 -14.77 7.51 23.85
CA ALA A 182 -13.57 8.21 24.34
C ALA A 182 -12.98 7.47 25.53
N THR A 183 -11.68 7.43 25.64
CA THR A 183 -10.93 6.93 26.80
C THR A 183 -10.40 8.10 27.62
N VAL A 184 -10.07 7.86 28.89
CA VAL A 184 -9.39 8.82 29.76
C VAL A 184 -8.27 8.14 30.53
N ASP A 185 -7.14 8.82 30.68
CA ASP A 185 -6.04 8.34 31.51
C ASP A 185 -6.12 8.87 32.95
N ASN A 186 -5.18 8.41 33.80
CA ASN A 186 -5.12 8.83 35.20
C ASN A 186 -4.72 10.30 35.44
N LYS A 187 -4.36 11.03 34.37
CA LYS A 187 -4.03 12.47 34.39
C LYS A 187 -5.17 13.33 33.89
N GLY A 188 -6.28 12.72 33.48
CA GLY A 188 -7.43 13.42 32.90
C GLY A 188 -7.28 13.71 31.40
N VAL A 189 -6.33 13.07 30.71
CA VAL A 189 -6.20 13.20 29.25
C VAL A 189 -7.22 12.29 28.59
N VAL A 190 -8.17 12.88 27.91
CA VAL A 190 -9.23 12.21 27.15
C VAL A 190 -8.79 12.06 25.71
N THR A 191 -8.97 10.87 25.13
CA THR A 191 -8.71 10.58 23.71
C THR A 191 -10.01 10.16 23.03
N GLY A 192 -10.37 10.83 21.93
CA GLY A 192 -11.49 10.45 21.07
C GLY A 192 -11.19 9.18 20.29
N ILE A 193 -12.07 8.19 20.35
CA ILE A 193 -11.89 6.88 19.70
C ILE A 193 -12.84 6.71 18.52
N MET A 194 -14.10 7.06 18.69
CA MET A 194 -15.15 6.87 17.69
C MET A 194 -16.20 7.97 17.84
N ASP A 195 -16.78 8.37 16.72
CA ASP A 195 -17.89 9.33 16.67
C ASP A 195 -19.00 8.99 17.67
N GLY A 196 -19.42 9.99 18.42
CA GLY A 196 -20.46 9.83 19.44
C GLY A 196 -20.31 10.76 20.64
N ILE A 197 -21.15 10.54 21.65
CA ILE A 197 -21.22 11.33 22.87
C ILE A 197 -21.03 10.42 24.08
N THR A 198 -20.18 10.85 25.01
CA THR A 198 -19.97 10.18 26.29
C THR A 198 -19.70 11.16 27.41
N TYR A 199 -19.71 10.66 28.64
CA TYR A 199 -19.29 11.41 29.81
C TYR A 199 -18.00 10.83 30.38
N ILE A 200 -17.13 11.72 30.83
CA ILE A 200 -15.97 11.36 31.63
C ILE A 200 -16.31 11.74 33.08
N ASP A 201 -16.41 10.76 33.92
CA ASP A 201 -16.64 10.93 35.36
C ASP A 201 -15.32 11.17 36.08
N VAL A 202 -15.31 12.12 36.98
CA VAL A 202 -14.27 12.35 37.96
C VAL A 202 -14.81 12.11 39.37
N LYS A 203 -14.14 11.26 40.14
CA LYS A 203 -14.58 10.84 41.48
C LYS A 203 -13.48 11.07 42.49
N ALA A 204 -13.81 11.81 43.56
CA ALA A 204 -12.94 11.92 44.72
C ALA A 204 -12.97 10.67 45.59
N GLY A 205 -11.93 10.49 46.45
CA GLY A 205 -11.77 9.30 47.28
C GLY A 205 -12.96 8.99 48.23
N ASN A 206 -13.71 10.03 48.63
CA ASN A 206 -14.93 9.86 49.45
C ASN A 206 -16.22 9.62 48.63
N GLY A 207 -16.12 9.51 47.29
CA GLY A 207 -17.24 9.17 46.43
C GLY A 207 -17.98 10.37 45.81
N VAL A 208 -17.61 11.61 46.09
CA VAL A 208 -18.18 12.79 45.42
C VAL A 208 -17.77 12.79 43.99
N THR A 209 -18.72 12.97 43.07
CA THR A 209 -18.51 12.89 41.63
C THR A 209 -19.01 14.09 40.87
N THR A 210 -18.39 14.37 39.73
CA THR A 210 -18.89 15.22 38.65
C THR A 210 -18.51 14.62 37.30
N SER A 211 -19.00 15.21 36.21
CA SER A 211 -18.70 14.66 34.88
C SER A 211 -18.52 15.78 33.85
N CYS A 212 -17.68 15.51 32.85
CA CYS A 212 -17.50 16.30 31.66
C CYS A 212 -18.19 15.63 30.48
N LEU A 213 -18.93 16.37 29.66
CA LEU A 213 -19.52 15.90 28.43
C LEU A 213 -18.47 15.95 27.31
N ILE A 214 -18.22 14.81 26.66
CA ILE A 214 -17.32 14.69 25.51
C ILE A 214 -18.15 14.35 24.27
N HIS A 215 -18.00 15.18 23.26
CA HIS A 215 -18.51 14.92 21.92
C HIS A 215 -17.33 14.63 21.01
N VAL A 216 -17.23 13.40 20.51
CA VAL A 216 -16.24 12.99 19.53
C VAL A 216 -16.90 13.05 18.16
N ASN A 217 -16.35 13.84 17.25
CA ASN A 217 -16.79 13.93 15.88
C ASN A 217 -15.92 13.04 15.00
N LYS A 218 -16.50 12.46 13.96
CA LYS A 218 -15.76 11.76 12.93
C LYS A 218 -14.78 12.71 12.24
N ASP A 219 -13.53 12.28 12.09
CA ASP A 219 -12.54 13.07 11.35
C ASP A 219 -12.69 12.85 9.85
N LEU A 220 -13.44 13.72 9.20
CA LEU A 220 -13.67 13.72 7.75
C LEU A 220 -12.67 14.60 6.99
N ARG A 221 -11.67 15.17 7.66
CA ARG A 221 -10.60 15.94 7.02
C ARG A 221 -9.78 15.03 6.11
N LEU A 222 -9.46 15.54 4.94
CA LEU A 222 -8.67 14.79 3.97
C LEU A 222 -7.25 14.55 4.51
N LYS A 223 -6.78 13.30 4.45
CA LYS A 223 -5.44 12.86 4.91
C LYS A 223 -4.53 12.46 3.74
N GLY A 224 -5.10 12.32 2.54
CA GLY A 224 -4.36 11.99 1.34
C GLY A 224 -5.26 11.60 0.17
N ILE A 225 -4.67 11.56 -1.02
CA ILE A 225 -5.31 11.08 -2.24
C ILE A 225 -4.39 10.08 -2.96
N THR A 226 -4.99 9.16 -3.73
CA THR A 226 -4.30 8.33 -4.71
C THR A 226 -5.09 8.30 -6.01
N LEU A 227 -4.45 7.92 -7.12
CA LEU A 227 -5.14 7.72 -8.38
C LEU A 227 -5.53 6.26 -8.57
N SER A 228 -6.62 6.04 -9.30
CA SER A 228 -7.13 4.70 -9.65
C SER A 228 -6.14 3.87 -10.48
N LYS A 229 -5.19 4.55 -11.16
CA LYS A 229 -4.13 3.94 -11.96
C LYS A 229 -2.82 4.72 -11.75
N SER A 230 -1.70 4.00 -11.60
CA SER A 230 -0.36 4.61 -11.58
C SER A 230 0.23 4.77 -12.98
N VAL A 231 -0.25 3.96 -13.93
CA VAL A 231 0.07 4.02 -15.36
C VAL A 231 -1.23 3.95 -16.15
N LEU A 232 -1.34 4.75 -17.19
CA LEU A 232 -2.48 4.82 -18.11
C LEU A 232 -1.98 4.84 -19.54
N GLU A 233 -2.55 3.99 -20.39
CA GLU A 233 -2.35 4.06 -21.85
C GLU A 233 -3.59 4.69 -22.49
N VAL A 234 -3.34 5.64 -23.40
CA VAL A 234 -4.40 6.35 -24.13
C VAL A 234 -4.01 6.35 -25.59
N THR A 235 -4.89 5.90 -26.47
CA THR A 235 -4.67 6.03 -27.92
C THR A 235 -4.89 7.48 -28.34
N MET A 236 -4.04 8.01 -29.21
CA MET A 236 -4.15 9.37 -29.76
C MET A 236 -5.57 9.64 -30.30
N GLY A 237 -6.15 10.75 -29.90
CA GLY A 237 -7.53 11.13 -30.23
C GLY A 237 -8.61 10.43 -29.38
N LYS A 238 -8.24 9.57 -28.43
CA LYS A 238 -9.17 8.94 -27.47
C LYS A 238 -9.03 9.56 -26.09
N THR A 239 -10.07 9.35 -25.29
CA THR A 239 -10.14 9.84 -23.91
C THR A 239 -10.27 8.64 -22.96
N GLU A 240 -9.46 8.66 -21.91
CA GLU A 240 -9.51 7.71 -20.81
C GLU A 240 -9.71 8.44 -19.49
N LYS A 241 -10.33 7.78 -18.50
CA LYS A 241 -10.64 8.41 -17.21
C LYS A 241 -9.71 7.94 -16.10
N LEU A 242 -9.14 8.89 -15.36
CA LEU A 242 -8.48 8.70 -14.08
C LEU A 242 -9.44 9.04 -12.95
N GLY A 243 -9.59 8.12 -11.99
CA GLY A 243 -10.33 8.38 -10.75
C GLY A 243 -9.38 8.78 -9.62
N VAL A 244 -9.89 9.56 -8.67
CA VAL A 244 -9.20 9.88 -7.42
C VAL A 244 -9.80 9.04 -6.31
N VAL A 245 -8.96 8.44 -5.49
CA VAL A 245 -9.33 7.74 -4.26
C VAL A 245 -8.91 8.61 -3.09
N PHE A 246 -9.85 8.94 -2.24
CA PHE A 246 -9.67 9.83 -1.10
C PHE A 246 -9.47 9.03 0.18
N ASN A 247 -8.66 9.55 1.10
CA ASN A 247 -8.47 9.00 2.43
C ASN A 247 -8.68 10.09 3.50
N PRO A 248 -9.75 9.99 4.34
CA PRO A 248 -10.78 8.95 4.34
C PRO A 248 -11.68 9.02 3.10
N ALA A 249 -12.35 7.91 2.77
CA ALA A 249 -13.19 7.82 1.56
C ALA A 249 -14.42 8.73 1.58
N ASP A 250 -14.86 9.13 2.76
CA ASP A 250 -15.97 10.02 3.05
C ASP A 250 -15.53 11.45 3.45
N ALA A 251 -14.29 11.83 3.14
CA ALA A 251 -13.81 13.20 3.31
C ALA A 251 -14.83 14.22 2.77
N GLU A 252 -15.01 15.32 3.47
CA GLU A 252 -15.99 16.36 3.10
C GLU A 252 -15.58 17.10 1.84
N ASN A 253 -14.32 17.50 1.74
CA ASN A 253 -13.80 18.17 0.56
C ASN A 253 -13.08 17.18 -0.35
N LYS A 254 -13.70 16.86 -1.50
CA LYS A 254 -13.16 16.00 -2.55
C LYS A 254 -12.75 16.77 -3.80
N ASN A 255 -12.62 18.07 -3.71
CA ASN A 255 -12.20 18.88 -4.83
C ASN A 255 -10.73 18.64 -5.16
N VAL A 256 -10.46 18.45 -6.44
CA VAL A 256 -9.11 18.27 -6.97
C VAL A 256 -8.91 19.13 -8.21
N SER A 257 -7.71 19.65 -8.37
CA SER A 257 -7.21 20.21 -9.62
C SER A 257 -6.35 19.19 -10.35
N TRP A 258 -6.30 19.30 -11.67
CA TRP A 258 -5.57 18.40 -12.54
C TRP A 258 -4.58 19.18 -13.40
N GLU A 259 -3.41 18.59 -13.61
CA GLU A 259 -2.34 19.17 -14.43
C GLU A 259 -1.66 18.09 -15.25
N SER A 260 -1.33 18.41 -16.50
CA SER A 260 -0.46 17.60 -17.35
C SER A 260 0.93 18.24 -17.39
N SER A 261 1.97 17.41 -17.33
CA SER A 261 3.35 17.89 -17.49
C SER A 261 3.66 18.38 -18.91
N ASP A 262 2.87 17.93 -19.91
CA ASP A 262 2.95 18.39 -21.30
C ASP A 262 1.57 18.30 -21.98
N ASN A 263 0.94 19.45 -22.16
CA ASN A 263 -0.37 19.56 -22.81
C ASN A 263 -0.32 19.36 -24.34
N ALA A 264 0.86 19.32 -24.96
CA ALA A 264 0.98 18.99 -26.37
C ALA A 264 0.81 17.47 -26.59
N ILE A 265 1.23 16.66 -25.63
CA ILE A 265 1.12 15.19 -25.70
C ILE A 265 -0.23 14.71 -25.16
N ALA A 266 -0.64 15.16 -23.97
CA ALA A 266 -1.97 14.86 -23.45
C ALA A 266 -2.49 15.97 -22.55
N THR A 267 -3.80 16.20 -22.61
CA THR A 267 -4.52 17.12 -21.71
C THR A 267 -5.36 16.32 -20.72
N VAL A 268 -5.70 16.97 -19.60
CA VAL A 268 -6.61 16.41 -18.61
C VAL A 268 -7.71 17.41 -18.26
N SER A 269 -8.96 16.95 -18.24
CA SER A 269 -10.10 17.77 -17.84
C SER A 269 -10.22 17.87 -16.32
N SER A 270 -11.02 18.84 -15.83
CA SER A 270 -11.37 18.95 -14.40
C SER A 270 -12.06 17.71 -13.83
N LYS A 271 -12.56 16.81 -14.68
CA LYS A 271 -13.18 15.54 -14.29
C LYS A 271 -12.21 14.36 -14.29
N GLY A 272 -10.92 14.59 -14.57
CA GLY A 272 -9.90 13.54 -14.70
C GLY A 272 -9.96 12.77 -16.02
N GLU A 273 -10.57 13.34 -17.06
CA GLU A 273 -10.60 12.76 -18.41
C GLU A 273 -9.33 13.16 -19.14
N VAL A 274 -8.51 12.18 -19.49
CA VAL A 274 -7.22 12.35 -20.14
C VAL A 274 -7.41 12.12 -21.64
N LEU A 275 -7.16 13.14 -22.46
CA LEU A 275 -7.20 13.09 -23.93
C LEU A 275 -5.76 13.02 -24.47
N GLY A 276 -5.43 11.97 -25.20
CA GLY A 276 -4.17 11.84 -25.93
C GLY A 276 -4.18 12.70 -27.19
N LEU A 277 -3.20 13.58 -27.36
CA LEU A 277 -3.09 14.50 -28.50
C LEU A 277 -1.96 14.12 -29.44
N ASP A 278 -0.80 13.73 -28.92
CA ASP A 278 0.36 13.31 -29.69
C ASP A 278 1.05 12.13 -28.99
N VAL A 279 1.84 11.38 -29.75
CA VAL A 279 2.57 10.20 -29.26
C VAL A 279 3.66 10.61 -28.29
N GLY A 280 3.69 9.98 -27.11
CA GLY A 280 4.68 10.30 -26.09
C GLY A 280 4.29 9.85 -24.69
N GLU A 281 5.08 10.29 -23.71
CA GLU A 281 4.83 10.02 -22.30
C GLU A 281 4.70 11.35 -21.54
N VAL A 282 3.68 11.43 -20.67
CA VAL A 282 3.48 12.57 -19.78
C VAL A 282 3.09 12.09 -18.39
N THR A 283 3.23 12.98 -17.42
CA THR A 283 2.72 12.76 -16.06
C THR A 283 1.49 13.61 -15.83
N ILE A 284 0.38 12.98 -15.48
CA ILE A 284 -0.83 13.65 -14.99
C ILE A 284 -0.78 13.70 -13.48
N THR A 285 -0.98 14.89 -12.93
CA THR A 285 -0.99 15.16 -11.49
C THR A 285 -2.37 15.62 -11.05
N ALA A 286 -2.94 14.97 -10.02
CA ALA A 286 -4.07 15.49 -9.28
C ALA A 286 -3.57 16.12 -7.98
N THR A 287 -4.10 17.29 -7.64
CA THR A 287 -3.81 18.01 -6.39
C THR A 287 -5.11 18.30 -5.67
N SER A 288 -5.25 17.86 -4.42
CA SER A 288 -6.44 18.16 -3.62
C SER A 288 -6.46 19.61 -3.17
N GLU A 289 -7.66 20.22 -3.12
CA GLU A 289 -7.86 21.56 -2.59
C GLU A 289 -7.57 21.61 -1.09
N GLU A 290 -8.08 20.63 -0.34
CA GLU A 290 -7.78 20.46 1.08
C GLU A 290 -6.44 19.73 1.23
N GLY A 291 -5.53 20.31 2.01
CA GLY A 291 -4.24 19.70 2.36
C GLY A 291 -3.19 19.69 1.25
N GLY A 292 -3.53 20.04 0.00
CA GLY A 292 -2.58 20.12 -1.11
C GLY A 292 -1.92 18.77 -1.46
N PHE A 293 -2.55 17.65 -1.13
CA PHE A 293 -2.03 16.31 -1.43
C PHE A 293 -1.95 16.07 -2.92
N LYS A 294 -0.85 15.44 -3.38
CA LYS A 294 -0.61 15.18 -4.79
C LYS A 294 -0.58 13.68 -5.07
N ALA A 295 -1.17 13.28 -6.21
CA ALA A 295 -1.08 11.94 -6.74
C ALA A 295 -0.79 12.02 -8.24
N THR A 296 0.05 11.11 -8.76
CA THR A 296 0.52 11.15 -10.14
C THR A 296 0.22 9.85 -10.88
N CYS A 297 0.01 9.97 -12.19
CA CYS A 297 -0.13 8.86 -13.11
C CYS A 297 0.79 9.10 -14.32
N LYS A 298 1.58 8.10 -14.70
CA LYS A 298 2.31 8.11 -15.97
C LYS A 298 1.36 7.76 -17.09
N VAL A 299 1.23 8.63 -18.07
CA VAL A 299 0.36 8.44 -19.23
C VAL A 299 1.21 8.22 -20.47
N LYS A 300 0.93 7.13 -21.18
CA LYS A 300 1.49 6.82 -22.48
C LYS A 300 0.44 7.05 -23.55
N VAL A 301 0.73 7.95 -24.50
CA VAL A 301 -0.13 8.16 -25.67
C VAL A 301 0.42 7.33 -26.83
N LEU A 302 -0.40 6.40 -27.31
CA LEU A 302 -0.07 5.46 -28.38
C LEU A 302 -0.56 6.00 -29.72
N ALA A 303 0.20 5.78 -30.79
CA ALA A 303 -0.23 6.13 -32.14
C ALA A 303 -1.50 5.38 -32.55
N VAL A 304 -2.31 6.00 -33.40
CA VAL A 304 -3.38 5.31 -34.11
C VAL A 304 -2.77 4.58 -35.28
N LEU A 305 -2.80 3.25 -35.24
CA LEU A 305 -2.44 2.45 -36.40
C LEU A 305 -3.54 2.54 -37.45
N LYS A 306 -3.14 2.80 -38.68
CA LYS A 306 -4.07 2.80 -39.81
C LYS A 306 -4.05 1.43 -40.48
N PRO A 307 -5.21 0.90 -40.90
CA PRO A 307 -5.22 -0.31 -41.72
C PRO A 307 -4.27 -0.21 -42.92
N GLY A 308 -3.63 -1.28 -43.30
CA GLY A 308 -2.71 -1.28 -44.43
C GLY A 308 -1.73 -2.46 -44.42
N VAL A 309 -0.93 -2.52 -45.46
CA VAL A 309 0.16 -3.49 -45.62
C VAL A 309 1.43 -2.84 -45.11
N TYR A 310 2.04 -3.44 -44.10
CA TYR A 310 3.27 -2.98 -43.48
C TYR A 310 4.44 -3.90 -43.82
N TRP A 311 5.60 -3.30 -44.06
CA TRP A 311 6.85 -4.03 -44.22
C TRP A 311 8.04 -3.20 -43.79
N VAL A 312 9.19 -3.83 -43.59
CA VAL A 312 10.46 -3.18 -43.32
C VAL A 312 11.32 -3.19 -44.57
N GLN A 313 11.75 -2.02 -44.98
CA GLN A 313 12.70 -1.81 -46.09
C GLN A 313 13.85 -0.93 -45.59
N ASP A 314 15.11 -1.37 -45.80
CA ASP A 314 16.32 -0.61 -45.43
C ASP A 314 16.30 -0.06 -43.99
N ARG A 315 15.74 -0.85 -43.04
CA ARG A 315 15.55 -0.51 -41.63
C ARG A 315 14.56 0.65 -41.38
N GLN A 316 13.65 0.89 -42.29
CA GLN A 316 12.53 1.80 -42.16
C GLN A 316 11.22 1.03 -42.26
N LEU A 317 10.22 1.46 -41.51
CA LEU A 317 8.86 0.93 -41.58
C LEU A 317 8.10 1.63 -42.72
N TYR A 318 7.54 0.84 -43.62
CA TYR A 318 6.67 1.28 -44.69
C TYR A 318 5.24 0.83 -44.43
N ARG A 319 4.30 1.63 -44.93
CA ARG A 319 2.89 1.27 -45.05
C ARG A 319 2.36 1.67 -46.40
N ASP A 320 1.74 0.73 -47.12
CA ASP A 320 1.14 0.99 -48.43
C ASP A 320 2.06 1.79 -49.38
N ASN A 321 3.33 1.41 -49.45
CA ASN A 321 4.40 2.05 -50.19
C ASN A 321 4.79 3.48 -49.75
N THR A 322 4.41 3.85 -48.51
CA THR A 322 4.79 5.12 -47.89
C THR A 322 5.78 4.87 -46.77
N ASP A 323 6.94 5.54 -46.83
CA ASP A 323 7.91 5.53 -45.72
C ASP A 323 7.31 6.26 -44.51
N LEU A 324 7.29 5.62 -43.35
CA LEU A 324 6.81 6.20 -42.11
C LEU A 324 7.90 6.89 -41.30
N ASN A 325 9.13 6.96 -41.82
CA ASN A 325 10.31 7.53 -41.14
C ASN A 325 10.53 6.90 -39.75
N THR A 326 10.16 5.65 -39.60
CA THR A 326 10.24 4.92 -38.33
C THR A 326 11.38 3.92 -38.41
N PRO A 327 12.50 4.12 -37.70
CA PRO A 327 13.63 3.21 -37.75
C PRO A 327 13.28 1.87 -37.07
N VAL A 328 13.48 0.77 -37.80
CA VAL A 328 13.25 -0.60 -37.36
C VAL A 328 14.52 -1.41 -37.56
N ALA A 329 15.03 -2.04 -36.51
CA ALA A 329 16.20 -2.92 -36.63
C ALA A 329 15.83 -4.33 -37.05
N PHE A 330 14.71 -4.84 -36.54
CA PHE A 330 14.23 -6.20 -36.72
C PHE A 330 12.71 -6.22 -36.83
N GLY A 331 12.18 -7.35 -37.29
CA GLY A 331 10.81 -7.67 -37.63
C GLY A 331 9.69 -6.88 -36.96
N VAL A 332 8.63 -6.75 -37.71
CA VAL A 332 7.37 -6.14 -37.24
C VAL A 332 6.38 -7.26 -36.99
N CYS A 333 5.65 -7.19 -35.89
CA CYS A 333 4.52 -8.09 -35.63
C CYS A 333 3.33 -7.33 -35.09
N ILE A 334 2.13 -7.86 -35.30
CA ILE A 334 0.88 -7.34 -34.74
C ILE A 334 0.26 -8.40 -33.85
N ASP A 335 -0.13 -8.02 -32.65
CA ASP A 335 -0.83 -8.94 -31.76
C ASP A 335 -2.34 -9.07 -32.11
N PRO A 336 -3.06 -10.05 -31.58
CA PRO A 336 -4.49 -10.21 -31.81
C PRO A 336 -5.36 -9.03 -31.36
N ALA A 337 -4.82 -8.12 -30.53
CA ALA A 337 -5.50 -6.89 -30.13
C ALA A 337 -5.29 -5.73 -31.14
N GLY A 338 -4.44 -5.95 -32.16
CA GLY A 338 -4.12 -4.95 -33.17
C GLY A 338 -2.96 -4.03 -32.81
N ASP A 339 -2.21 -4.32 -31.74
CA ASP A 339 -1.02 -3.55 -31.38
C ASP A 339 0.18 -4.01 -32.22
N MET A 340 0.89 -3.05 -32.78
CA MET A 340 2.11 -3.28 -33.56
C MET A 340 3.35 -3.20 -32.66
N TYR A 341 4.21 -4.20 -32.75
CA TYR A 341 5.49 -4.24 -32.07
C TYR A 341 6.63 -4.31 -33.08
N TYR A 342 7.71 -3.61 -32.80
CA TYR A 342 8.96 -3.68 -33.56
C TYR A 342 10.15 -3.30 -32.68
N CYS A 343 11.34 -3.71 -33.11
CA CYS A 343 12.58 -3.44 -32.40
C CYS A 343 13.46 -2.47 -33.22
N SER A 344 13.99 -1.44 -32.58
CA SER A 344 15.00 -0.54 -33.12
C SER A 344 16.34 -0.74 -32.40
N LEU A 345 17.42 -0.75 -33.19
CA LEU A 345 18.78 -0.87 -32.68
C LEU A 345 19.44 0.52 -32.61
N HIS A 346 19.80 0.93 -31.41
CA HIS A 346 20.62 2.12 -31.21
C HIS A 346 22.07 1.72 -30.98
N ARG A 347 22.94 1.99 -31.95
CA ARG A 347 24.37 1.70 -31.84
C ARG A 347 25.11 2.93 -31.32
N THR A 348 25.85 2.73 -30.24
CA THR A 348 26.85 3.70 -29.76
C THR A 348 28.25 3.08 -29.94
N ASN A 349 29.30 3.88 -29.83
CA ASN A 349 30.69 3.37 -29.88
C ASN A 349 31.06 2.44 -28.72
N VAL A 350 30.18 2.29 -27.74
CA VAL A 350 30.45 1.56 -26.49
C VAL A 350 29.45 0.40 -26.24
N SER A 351 28.23 0.50 -26.77
CA SER A 351 27.20 -0.54 -26.58
C SER A 351 26.14 -0.52 -27.68
N ASN A 352 25.54 -1.70 -27.91
CA ASN A 352 24.32 -1.83 -28.69
C ASN A 352 23.14 -1.81 -27.70
N THR A 353 22.22 -0.91 -27.92
CA THR A 353 20.98 -0.83 -27.15
C THR A 353 19.80 -1.13 -28.04
N PHE A 354 18.95 -2.07 -27.62
CA PHE A 354 17.71 -2.40 -28.31
C PHE A 354 16.54 -1.68 -27.64
N HIS A 355 15.72 -1.02 -28.45
CA HIS A 355 14.48 -0.41 -28.00
C HIS A 355 13.32 -1.16 -28.63
N ILE A 356 12.40 -1.65 -27.82
CA ILE A 356 11.13 -2.19 -28.29
C ILE A 356 10.13 -1.07 -28.33
N PHE A 357 9.44 -0.98 -29.43
CA PHE A 357 8.35 -0.03 -29.66
C PHE A 357 7.02 -0.75 -29.71
N ARG A 358 6.00 -0.13 -29.16
CA ARG A 358 4.60 -0.50 -29.35
C ARG A 358 3.84 0.68 -29.90
N ASN A 359 3.24 0.52 -31.09
CA ASN A 359 2.49 1.59 -31.76
C ASN A 359 3.24 2.93 -31.84
N GLY A 360 4.56 2.86 -32.15
CA GLY A 360 5.40 4.05 -32.30
C GLY A 360 6.03 4.59 -31.01
N VAL A 361 5.66 4.08 -29.85
CA VAL A 361 6.18 4.55 -28.56
C VAL A 361 7.30 3.64 -28.07
N PRO A 362 8.47 4.16 -27.63
CA PRO A 362 9.50 3.36 -26.97
C PRO A 362 8.92 2.69 -25.72
N TYR A 363 9.10 1.39 -25.62
CA TYR A 363 8.47 0.62 -24.56
C TYR A 363 9.46 0.08 -23.54
N LEU A 364 10.56 -0.48 -24.06
CA LEU A 364 11.62 -1.08 -23.25
C LEU A 364 12.97 -0.85 -23.88
N LYS A 365 13.98 -0.74 -23.03
CA LYS A 365 15.39 -0.65 -23.39
C LYS A 365 16.11 -1.91 -22.89
N PHE A 366 16.86 -2.59 -23.77
CA PHE A 366 17.74 -3.68 -23.43
C PHE A 366 19.17 -3.34 -23.81
N ASP A 367 20.10 -3.62 -22.93
CA ASP A 367 21.55 -3.44 -23.18
C ASP A 367 22.25 -4.77 -23.55
N GLU A 368 21.49 -5.84 -23.87
CA GLU A 368 22.00 -7.15 -24.27
C GLU A 368 21.91 -7.36 -25.77
N GLU A 369 22.84 -8.15 -26.34
CA GLU A 369 22.83 -8.49 -27.76
C GLU A 369 21.67 -9.43 -28.07
N CYS A 370 20.58 -8.91 -28.62
CA CYS A 370 19.58 -9.70 -29.34
C CYS A 370 20.06 -9.91 -30.76
N SER A 371 20.44 -11.12 -31.12
CA SER A 371 21.16 -11.39 -32.37
C SER A 371 20.27 -11.73 -33.57
N TRP A 372 18.92 -11.80 -33.44
CA TRP A 372 18.06 -12.32 -34.52
C TRP A 372 16.77 -11.51 -34.73
N PRO A 373 16.31 -11.43 -36.00
CA PRO A 373 15.20 -10.56 -36.40
C PRO A 373 13.80 -11.13 -36.14
N TYR A 374 13.68 -12.24 -35.44
CA TYR A 374 12.39 -12.88 -35.20
C TYR A 374 11.82 -12.42 -33.88
N SER A 375 10.64 -11.84 -33.93
CA SER A 375 9.84 -11.50 -32.76
C SER A 375 8.37 -11.75 -33.06
N THR A 376 7.60 -12.07 -32.04
CA THR A 376 6.15 -12.28 -32.16
C THR A 376 5.44 -11.74 -30.94
N ALA A 377 4.13 -11.52 -31.05
CA ALA A 377 3.30 -11.07 -29.96
C ALA A 377 2.03 -11.92 -29.85
N GLY A 378 1.62 -12.19 -28.63
CA GLY A 378 0.39 -12.95 -28.37
C GLY A 378 0.02 -12.91 -26.89
N GLY A 379 -1.27 -13.01 -26.57
CA GLY A 379 -1.77 -13.02 -25.20
C GLY A 379 -1.38 -11.79 -24.37
N GLY A 380 -1.07 -10.65 -24.99
CA GLY A 380 -0.60 -9.45 -24.32
C GLY A 380 0.88 -9.45 -23.96
N TYR A 381 1.68 -10.34 -24.56
CA TYR A 381 3.12 -10.41 -24.39
C TYR A 381 3.84 -10.25 -25.73
N TYR A 382 5.05 -9.69 -25.65
CA TYR A 382 6.00 -9.65 -26.76
C TYR A 382 7.16 -10.60 -26.47
N PHE A 383 7.58 -11.39 -27.48
CA PHE A 383 8.58 -12.44 -27.32
C PHE A 383 9.76 -12.17 -28.25
N ILE A 384 10.97 -12.28 -27.71
CA ILE A 384 12.22 -12.16 -28.46
C ILE A 384 13.08 -13.38 -28.17
N PRO A 385 13.28 -14.31 -29.11
CA PRO A 385 14.26 -15.36 -28.97
C PRO A 385 15.68 -14.79 -28.94
N SER A 386 16.50 -15.33 -28.07
CA SER A 386 17.89 -14.90 -27.89
C SER A 386 18.78 -16.15 -27.82
N PRO A 387 19.24 -16.69 -28.96
CA PRO A 387 20.26 -17.72 -28.97
C PRO A 387 21.63 -17.13 -28.62
N ASN A 388 22.46 -17.88 -27.94
CA ASN A 388 23.87 -17.52 -27.78
C ASN A 388 24.65 -17.69 -29.10
N ALA A 389 25.85 -17.10 -29.17
CA ALA A 389 26.63 -17.04 -30.40
C ALA A 389 27.02 -18.39 -31.00
N ASP A 390 27.16 -19.45 -30.19
CA ASP A 390 27.50 -20.80 -30.63
C ASP A 390 26.28 -21.73 -30.77
N HIS A 391 25.07 -21.19 -30.67
CA HIS A 391 23.80 -21.95 -30.76
C HIS A 391 23.74 -23.18 -29.83
N SER A 392 24.31 -23.08 -28.63
CA SER A 392 24.19 -24.09 -27.58
C SER A 392 23.07 -23.81 -26.61
N VAL A 393 22.67 -22.54 -26.45
CA VAL A 393 21.61 -22.10 -25.55
C VAL A 393 20.61 -21.23 -26.29
N LEU A 394 19.33 -21.57 -26.19
CA LEU A 394 18.20 -20.77 -26.65
C LEU A 394 17.42 -20.25 -25.44
N ARG A 395 17.31 -18.96 -25.36
CA ARG A 395 16.45 -18.26 -24.40
C ARG A 395 15.37 -17.49 -25.13
N THR A 396 14.35 -17.07 -24.44
CA THR A 396 13.37 -16.10 -24.93
C THR A 396 13.04 -15.09 -23.85
N TRP A 397 12.98 -13.84 -24.24
CA TRP A 397 12.46 -12.78 -23.39
C TRP A 397 10.95 -12.70 -23.57
N LYS A 398 10.20 -12.95 -22.48
CA LYS A 398 8.76 -12.73 -22.40
C LYS A 398 8.52 -11.36 -21.75
N ILE A 399 8.03 -10.43 -22.52
CA ILE A 399 7.92 -9.02 -22.15
C ILE A 399 6.46 -8.67 -22.03
N ASN A 400 6.07 -8.14 -20.86
CA ASN A 400 4.75 -7.57 -20.69
C ASN A 400 4.77 -6.10 -21.12
N PRO A 401 4.15 -5.74 -22.24
CA PRO A 401 4.20 -4.38 -22.74
C PRO A 401 3.43 -3.38 -21.86
N LYS A 402 2.52 -3.80 -21.02
CA LYS A 402 1.77 -2.90 -20.13
C LYS A 402 2.56 -2.49 -18.88
N THR A 403 3.36 -3.41 -18.36
CA THR A 403 4.14 -3.17 -17.13
C THR A 403 5.61 -2.88 -17.40
N GLY A 404 6.09 -3.16 -18.61
CA GLY A 404 7.51 -3.13 -18.94
C GLY A 404 8.32 -4.25 -18.29
N SER A 405 7.67 -5.20 -17.62
CA SER A 405 8.37 -6.33 -17.02
C SER A 405 8.85 -7.30 -18.09
N ALA A 406 10.09 -7.75 -17.98
CA ALA A 406 10.68 -8.75 -18.84
C ALA A 406 11.12 -9.96 -18.02
N LYS A 407 10.85 -11.16 -18.54
CA LYS A 407 11.27 -12.43 -17.96
C LYS A 407 12.10 -13.20 -18.96
N ASP A 408 13.29 -13.62 -18.55
CA ASP A 408 14.15 -14.51 -19.32
C ASP A 408 13.74 -15.97 -19.07
N ILE A 409 13.48 -16.72 -20.14
CA ILE A 409 13.07 -18.12 -20.11
C ILE A 409 14.09 -18.96 -20.87
N LEU A 410 14.71 -19.92 -20.21
CA LEU A 410 15.57 -20.90 -20.85
C LEU A 410 14.72 -21.90 -21.63
N VAL A 411 14.86 -21.92 -22.96
CA VAL A 411 14.12 -22.81 -23.86
C VAL A 411 14.88 -24.10 -24.13
N TYR A 412 16.16 -23.97 -24.38
CA TYR A 412 17.03 -25.11 -24.71
C TYR A 412 18.46 -24.86 -24.22
N SER A 413 19.15 -25.95 -23.83
CA SER A 413 20.58 -25.95 -23.54
C SER A 413 21.18 -27.29 -24.04
N GLY A 414 22.26 -27.22 -24.80
CA GLY A 414 22.92 -28.38 -25.42
C GLY A 414 24.38 -28.08 -25.75
N GLN A 415 24.94 -28.81 -26.72
CA GLN A 415 26.31 -28.59 -27.23
C GLN A 415 26.33 -27.40 -28.21
N ALA A 416 27.51 -26.85 -28.48
CA ALA A 416 27.70 -25.82 -29.50
C ALA A 416 27.15 -26.27 -30.85
N HIS A 417 26.45 -25.36 -31.56
CA HIS A 417 25.79 -25.64 -32.85
C HIS A 417 24.79 -26.81 -32.81
N SER A 418 24.18 -27.06 -31.62
CA SER A 418 23.27 -28.19 -31.43
C SER A 418 21.81 -27.88 -31.76
N PHE A 419 21.46 -26.61 -32.00
CA PHE A 419 20.12 -26.25 -32.41
C PHE A 419 20.12 -25.09 -33.44
N TRP A 420 19.00 -24.95 -34.14
CA TRP A 420 18.66 -23.81 -34.95
C TRP A 420 17.16 -23.57 -34.89
N HIS A 421 16.74 -22.32 -34.84
CA HIS A 421 15.33 -21.95 -34.96
C HIS A 421 15.08 -21.23 -36.28
N ASN A 422 13.95 -21.52 -36.92
CA ASN A 422 13.60 -21.01 -38.23
C ASN A 422 12.44 -20.01 -38.18
N ASP A 423 11.47 -20.26 -37.30
CA ASP A 423 10.24 -19.47 -37.21
C ASP A 423 9.67 -19.50 -35.81
N ILE A 424 8.85 -18.47 -35.47
CA ILE A 424 8.18 -18.33 -34.20
C ILE A 424 6.77 -17.78 -34.37
N THR A 425 5.85 -18.23 -33.54
CA THR A 425 4.51 -17.66 -33.44
C THR A 425 4.00 -17.70 -31.98
N ALA A 426 3.03 -16.84 -31.65
CA ALA A 426 2.36 -16.88 -30.36
C ALA A 426 0.84 -16.91 -30.54
N ASP A 427 0.13 -17.59 -29.64
CA ASP A 427 -1.32 -17.60 -29.65
C ASP A 427 -1.94 -16.49 -28.77
N SER A 428 -3.24 -16.36 -28.85
CA SER A 428 -3.99 -15.36 -28.05
C SER A 428 -3.98 -15.61 -26.54
N LYS A 429 -3.52 -16.79 -26.10
CA LYS A 429 -3.39 -17.16 -24.67
C LYS A 429 -2.00 -16.83 -24.13
N GLY A 430 -1.07 -16.41 -25.00
CA GLY A 430 0.31 -16.12 -24.62
C GLY A 430 1.22 -17.34 -24.59
N ASN A 431 0.85 -18.44 -25.25
CA ASN A 431 1.76 -19.54 -25.50
C ASN A 431 2.64 -19.19 -26.71
N LEU A 432 3.95 -19.46 -26.59
CA LEU A 432 4.94 -19.25 -27.65
C LEU A 432 5.33 -20.59 -28.26
N TYR A 433 5.46 -20.60 -29.57
CA TYR A 433 5.86 -21.76 -30.38
C TYR A 433 7.11 -21.39 -31.18
N ILE A 434 8.18 -22.17 -31.04
CA ILE A 434 9.45 -21.95 -31.74
C ILE A 434 9.74 -23.18 -32.59
N ALA A 435 9.88 -22.98 -33.90
CA ALA A 435 10.11 -24.01 -34.88
C ALA A 435 11.60 -24.10 -35.25
N GLY A 436 12.14 -25.31 -35.41
CA GLY A 436 13.53 -25.49 -35.80
C GLY A 436 13.99 -26.94 -35.75
N TYR A 437 15.26 -27.14 -35.40
CA TYR A 437 15.82 -28.48 -35.22
C TYR A 437 16.82 -28.54 -34.07
N ILE A 438 17.08 -29.78 -33.63
CA ILE A 438 18.21 -30.12 -32.76
C ILE A 438 19.14 -31.09 -33.54
N LYS A 439 20.44 -30.85 -33.46
CA LYS A 439 21.48 -31.74 -33.94
C LYS A 439 22.20 -32.36 -32.75
N ASN A 440 22.23 -33.69 -32.67
CA ASN A 440 22.94 -34.39 -31.61
C ASN A 440 24.45 -34.49 -31.88
N SER A 441 25.24 -35.00 -30.91
CA SER A 441 26.68 -35.20 -31.00
C SER A 441 27.12 -36.10 -32.19
N ASP A 442 26.25 -37.02 -32.60
CA ASP A 442 26.52 -37.96 -33.68
C ASP A 442 26.18 -37.39 -35.07
N GLY A 443 25.69 -36.14 -35.09
CA GLY A 443 25.35 -35.42 -36.32
C GLY A 443 23.95 -35.70 -36.86
N TYR A 444 23.08 -36.35 -36.08
CA TYR A 444 21.69 -36.59 -36.46
C TYR A 444 20.84 -35.35 -36.15
N TYR A 445 19.93 -35.05 -37.06
CA TYR A 445 18.99 -33.91 -36.93
C TYR A 445 17.62 -34.43 -36.51
N THR A 446 16.90 -33.59 -35.72
CA THR A 446 15.52 -33.84 -35.32
C THR A 446 14.73 -32.55 -35.46
N ALA A 447 13.75 -32.57 -36.36
CA ALA A 447 12.79 -31.45 -36.48
C ALA A 447 12.07 -31.27 -35.17
N THR A 448 12.17 -30.08 -34.59
CA THR A 448 11.76 -29.81 -33.21
C THR A 448 10.89 -28.60 -33.14
N LEU A 449 9.82 -28.72 -32.35
CA LEU A 449 8.96 -27.64 -31.94
C LEU A 449 9.10 -27.45 -30.41
N TRP A 450 9.54 -26.28 -29.97
CA TRP A 450 9.51 -25.88 -28.55
C TRP A 450 8.24 -25.10 -28.29
N ILE A 451 7.59 -25.38 -27.17
CA ILE A 451 6.37 -24.72 -26.73
C ILE A 451 6.60 -24.18 -25.33
N ILE A 452 6.39 -22.90 -25.14
CA ILE A 452 6.37 -22.23 -23.83
C ILE A 452 4.92 -21.87 -23.54
N ASP A 453 4.34 -22.47 -22.50
CA ASP A 453 2.95 -22.19 -22.14
C ASP A 453 2.80 -20.83 -21.43
N SER A 454 1.57 -20.42 -21.18
CA SER A 454 1.26 -19.14 -20.50
C SER A 454 1.82 -19.06 -19.07
N ASN A 455 2.14 -20.22 -18.45
CA ASN A 455 2.77 -20.34 -17.12
C ASN A 455 4.29 -20.46 -17.18
N ASP A 456 4.88 -20.29 -18.38
CA ASP A 456 6.31 -20.34 -18.66
C ASP A 456 6.93 -21.75 -18.55
N ASN A 457 6.11 -22.80 -18.63
CA ASN A 457 6.62 -24.17 -18.75
C ASN A 457 7.07 -24.44 -20.18
N VAL A 458 8.29 -24.97 -20.33
CA VAL A 458 8.87 -25.30 -21.62
C VAL A 458 8.67 -26.77 -21.90
N THR A 459 8.06 -27.06 -23.05
CA THR A 459 7.95 -28.43 -23.58
C THR A 459 8.59 -28.53 -24.95
N LYS A 460 9.08 -29.71 -25.29
CA LYS A 460 9.73 -30.00 -26.57
C LYS A 460 9.00 -31.14 -27.27
N THR A 461 8.63 -30.94 -28.53
CA THR A 461 8.01 -31.95 -29.38
C THR A 461 8.91 -32.26 -30.57
N SER A 462 9.35 -33.51 -30.71
CA SER A 462 10.05 -33.98 -31.88
C SER A 462 9.05 -34.35 -32.96
N LEU A 463 9.22 -33.78 -34.16
CA LEU A 463 8.33 -34.01 -35.31
C LEU A 463 8.90 -34.94 -36.35
N SER A 464 10.18 -35.36 -36.19
CA SER A 464 10.85 -36.36 -37.05
C SER A 464 11.56 -37.39 -36.19
N SER A 465 12.06 -38.44 -36.84
CA SER A 465 12.66 -39.62 -36.16
C SER A 465 14.03 -39.35 -35.57
N GLY A 466 14.77 -38.35 -36.05
CA GLY A 466 16.16 -38.10 -35.65
C GLY A 466 17.10 -39.26 -36.08
N THR A 467 16.76 -40.00 -37.11
CA THR A 467 17.51 -41.18 -37.57
C THR A 467 18.39 -40.90 -38.77
N THR A 468 18.32 -39.73 -39.36
CA THR A 468 19.10 -39.32 -40.52
C THR A 468 20.14 -38.25 -40.16
N LYS A 469 21.35 -38.34 -40.81
CA LYS A 469 22.38 -37.29 -40.76
C LYS A 469 22.09 -36.14 -41.73
N LYS A 470 21.00 -36.22 -42.46
CA LYS A 470 20.50 -35.11 -43.26
C LYS A 470 19.72 -34.16 -42.37
N GLU A 471 19.71 -32.90 -42.71
CA GLU A 471 18.97 -31.88 -41.95
C GLU A 471 17.46 -32.19 -41.97
N GLU A 472 16.90 -32.40 -40.81
CA GLU A 472 15.45 -32.47 -40.57
C GLU A 472 15.06 -31.22 -39.79
N SER A 473 14.06 -30.48 -40.23
CA SER A 473 13.76 -29.21 -39.61
C SER A 473 12.27 -28.83 -39.69
N VAL A 474 11.79 -28.10 -38.68
CA VAL A 474 10.53 -27.36 -38.78
C VAL A 474 10.84 -25.99 -39.37
N TYR A 475 10.33 -25.68 -40.54
CA TYR A 475 10.62 -24.42 -41.22
C TYR A 475 9.67 -23.29 -40.83
N ALA A 476 8.38 -23.61 -40.68
CA ALA A 476 7.38 -22.60 -40.30
C ALA A 476 6.36 -23.17 -39.31
N VAL A 477 5.83 -22.32 -38.48
CA VAL A 477 4.82 -22.68 -37.50
C VAL A 477 3.70 -21.61 -37.45
N ALA A 478 2.45 -22.06 -37.46
CA ALA A 478 1.28 -21.19 -37.26
C ALA A 478 0.28 -21.83 -36.31
N VAL A 479 -0.49 -21.02 -35.60
CA VAL A 479 -1.52 -21.46 -34.66
C VAL A 479 -2.85 -20.79 -35.01
N ASN A 480 -3.90 -21.57 -35.11
CA ASN A 480 -5.22 -21.02 -35.35
C ASN A 480 -5.93 -20.58 -34.04
N GLN A 481 -7.08 -19.94 -34.16
CA GLN A 481 -7.87 -19.45 -33.02
C GLN A 481 -8.33 -20.58 -32.07
N ASN A 482 -8.40 -21.82 -32.54
CA ASN A 482 -8.76 -22.98 -31.73
C ASN A 482 -7.57 -23.55 -30.94
N GLY A 483 -6.36 -23.06 -31.18
CA GLY A 483 -5.12 -23.56 -30.59
C GLY A 483 -4.53 -24.77 -31.35
N ASP A 484 -5.02 -25.09 -32.57
CA ASP A 484 -4.38 -26.10 -33.42
C ASP A 484 -3.07 -25.54 -33.97
N VAL A 485 -2.00 -26.30 -33.76
CA VAL A 485 -0.64 -25.96 -34.18
C VAL A 485 -0.35 -26.64 -35.52
N PHE A 486 0.05 -25.84 -36.50
CA PHE A 486 0.44 -26.32 -37.83
C PHE A 486 1.93 -26.05 -38.02
N CYS A 487 2.65 -27.05 -38.57
CA CYS A 487 4.08 -26.95 -38.84
C CYS A 487 4.37 -27.42 -40.26
N LEU A 488 5.27 -26.71 -40.93
CA LEU A 488 5.91 -27.22 -42.15
C LEU A 488 7.20 -27.91 -41.76
N VAL A 489 7.29 -29.19 -42.09
CA VAL A 489 8.41 -30.05 -41.68
C VAL A 489 9.07 -30.66 -42.91
N TRP A 490 10.36 -30.44 -42.98
CA TRP A 490 11.23 -31.21 -43.86
C TRP A 490 11.82 -32.38 -43.08
N ASP A 491 11.66 -33.59 -43.60
CA ASP A 491 12.06 -34.85 -42.94
C ASP A 491 13.37 -35.44 -43.44
N GLY A 492 14.19 -34.64 -44.12
CA GLY A 492 15.53 -35.07 -44.59
C GLY A 492 15.54 -35.96 -45.83
N GLU A 493 14.37 -36.27 -46.40
CA GLU A 493 14.30 -37.03 -47.65
C GLU A 493 14.61 -36.13 -48.86
N TYR A 494 15.36 -36.70 -49.83
CA TYR A 494 15.70 -36.02 -51.07
C TYR A 494 15.27 -36.84 -52.28
N GLY A 495 14.71 -36.17 -53.27
CA GLY A 495 14.55 -36.73 -54.58
C GLY A 495 15.91 -36.92 -55.31
N SER A 496 15.93 -37.79 -56.30
CA SER A 496 17.11 -38.02 -57.15
C SER A 496 17.59 -36.78 -57.94
N ASP A 497 16.68 -35.82 -58.09
CA ASP A 497 16.87 -34.49 -58.71
C ASP A 497 17.36 -33.43 -57.75
N GLY A 498 17.60 -33.75 -56.46
CA GLY A 498 17.99 -32.80 -55.42
C GLY A 498 16.85 -32.04 -54.75
N SER A 499 15.61 -32.31 -55.16
CA SER A 499 14.42 -31.77 -54.50
C SER A 499 14.26 -32.36 -53.08
N CYS A 500 13.56 -31.67 -52.19
CA CYS A 500 13.24 -32.10 -50.84
C CYS A 500 11.75 -32.19 -50.61
N TYR A 501 11.35 -33.07 -49.70
CA TYR A 501 9.95 -33.33 -49.36
C TYR A 501 9.53 -32.46 -48.19
N LEU A 502 8.50 -31.64 -48.37
CA LEU A 502 7.93 -30.77 -47.38
C LEU A 502 6.54 -31.29 -46.96
N TYR A 503 6.37 -31.54 -45.69
CA TYR A 503 5.13 -32.07 -45.12
C TYR A 503 4.45 -31.07 -44.19
N LEU A 504 3.12 -31.08 -44.23
CA LEU A 504 2.30 -30.41 -43.24
C LEU A 504 2.06 -31.33 -42.04
N TYR A 505 2.28 -30.82 -40.84
CA TYR A 505 1.91 -31.45 -39.58
C TYR A 505 0.82 -30.61 -38.90
N LYS A 506 -0.10 -31.28 -38.20
CA LYS A 506 -1.09 -30.67 -37.32
C LYS A 506 -1.01 -31.31 -35.93
N ASN A 507 -0.83 -30.50 -34.90
CA ASN A 507 -0.72 -30.97 -33.51
C ASN A 507 0.28 -32.12 -33.34
N GLY A 508 1.47 -32.00 -33.96
CA GLY A 508 2.52 -32.99 -33.91
C GLY A 508 2.32 -34.22 -34.79
N LYS A 509 1.22 -34.32 -35.56
CA LYS A 509 0.92 -35.45 -36.42
C LYS A 509 1.08 -35.09 -37.90
N LYS A 510 1.85 -35.89 -38.62
CA LYS A 510 2.03 -35.78 -40.10
C LYS A 510 0.67 -35.89 -40.78
N GLN A 511 0.34 -34.93 -41.63
CA GLN A 511 -0.93 -34.88 -42.35
C GLN A 511 -0.78 -35.31 -43.79
N HIS A 512 -0.02 -34.58 -44.57
CA HIS A 512 0.18 -34.87 -45.99
C HIS A 512 1.45 -34.21 -46.51
N LEU A 513 1.95 -34.72 -47.63
CA LEU A 513 2.99 -34.09 -48.43
C LEU A 513 2.44 -32.81 -49.08
N VAL A 514 3.15 -31.69 -48.87
CA VAL A 514 2.82 -30.40 -49.51
C VAL A 514 3.44 -30.39 -50.90
N THR A 515 4.73 -30.62 -51.00
CA THR A 515 5.48 -30.73 -52.27
C THR A 515 6.70 -31.63 -52.13
N SER A 516 7.12 -32.27 -53.21
CA SER A 516 8.37 -32.98 -53.34
C SER A 516 9.44 -32.18 -54.09
N LYS A 517 9.16 -30.88 -54.37
CA LYS A 517 10.00 -30.01 -55.21
C LYS A 517 10.50 -28.77 -54.50
N CYS A 518 10.58 -28.76 -53.16
CA CYS A 518 11.06 -27.59 -52.42
C CYS A 518 12.55 -27.33 -52.71
N ASP A 519 12.93 -26.08 -52.91
CA ASP A 519 14.31 -25.67 -53.10
C ASP A 519 15.08 -25.69 -51.78
N ARG A 520 16.11 -26.51 -51.72
CA ARG A 520 16.99 -26.64 -50.56
C ARG A 520 17.97 -25.49 -50.38
N SER A 521 18.39 -24.85 -51.48
CA SER A 521 19.48 -23.84 -51.46
C SER A 521 19.09 -22.63 -50.65
N ASN A 522 17.79 -22.52 -50.30
CA ASN A 522 17.22 -21.38 -49.61
C ASN A 522 16.18 -21.84 -48.57
N SER A 523 16.66 -22.30 -47.42
CA SER A 523 15.83 -22.75 -46.28
C SER A 523 14.80 -21.73 -45.75
N LYS A 524 14.81 -20.52 -46.25
CA LYS A 524 13.89 -19.44 -45.91
C LYS A 524 12.75 -19.21 -46.93
N CYS A 525 12.64 -20.08 -47.94
CA CYS A 525 11.67 -19.92 -49.02
C CYS A 525 10.39 -20.71 -48.80
N CYS A 526 9.96 -20.89 -47.57
CA CYS A 526 8.63 -21.40 -47.24
C CYS A 526 8.14 -20.80 -45.94
N ASP A 527 6.85 -20.46 -45.94
CA ASP A 527 6.16 -19.87 -44.81
C ASP A 527 4.70 -20.37 -44.74
N LEU A 528 4.02 -20.13 -43.62
CA LEU A 528 2.77 -20.74 -43.26
C LEU A 528 1.85 -19.73 -42.55
N ALA A 529 0.64 -19.59 -43.07
CA ALA A 529 -0.43 -18.84 -42.41
C ALA A 529 -1.70 -19.65 -42.26
N VAL A 530 -2.51 -19.40 -41.26
CA VAL A 530 -3.76 -20.12 -41.00
C VAL A 530 -4.93 -19.16 -40.80
N LEU A 531 -6.09 -19.50 -41.37
CA LEU A 531 -7.35 -18.81 -41.14
C LEU A 531 -8.44 -19.86 -40.84
N GLY A 532 -8.88 -19.91 -39.57
CA GLY A 532 -9.78 -20.97 -39.12
C GLY A 532 -9.13 -22.34 -39.28
N ASN A 533 -9.71 -23.19 -40.15
CA ASN A 533 -9.16 -24.50 -40.50
C ASN A 533 -8.38 -24.51 -41.84
N ASP A 534 -8.40 -23.40 -42.56
CA ASP A 534 -7.67 -23.29 -43.83
C ASP A 534 -6.21 -22.97 -43.57
N VAL A 535 -5.34 -23.73 -44.20
CA VAL A 535 -3.87 -23.60 -44.14
C VAL A 535 -3.39 -23.07 -45.47
N TYR A 536 -2.67 -21.97 -45.43
CA TYR A 536 -2.06 -21.30 -46.57
C TYR A 536 -0.55 -21.48 -46.47
N ILE A 537 0.07 -21.99 -47.50
CA ILE A 537 1.48 -22.37 -47.52
C ILE A 537 2.12 -21.70 -48.72
N LEU A 538 3.17 -20.92 -48.43
CA LEU A 538 4.03 -20.32 -49.43
C LEU A 538 5.26 -21.22 -49.61
N VAL A 539 5.57 -21.62 -50.81
CA VAL A 539 6.71 -22.50 -51.13
C VAL A 539 7.40 -22.04 -52.40
N ASN A 540 8.73 -22.04 -52.35
CA ASN A 540 9.56 -21.93 -53.53
C ASN A 540 9.87 -23.35 -54.06
N GLU A 541 9.41 -23.68 -55.27
CA GLU A 541 9.55 -24.98 -55.88
C GLU A 541 10.51 -24.97 -57.06
N PHE A 542 11.29 -26.04 -57.23
CA PHE A 542 12.00 -26.30 -58.46
C PHE A 542 10.99 -26.41 -59.62
N ASN A 543 11.28 -25.71 -60.70
CA ASN A 543 10.47 -25.79 -61.90
C ASN A 543 11.18 -26.62 -62.98
N ASP A 544 12.33 -26.15 -63.48
CA ASP A 544 13.12 -26.83 -64.50
C ASP A 544 14.57 -26.30 -64.53
N ILE A 545 15.49 -27.03 -65.16
CA ILE A 545 16.81 -26.55 -65.50
C ILE A 545 16.70 -25.91 -66.88
N ASN A 546 17.04 -24.61 -67.01
CA ASN A 546 16.95 -23.90 -68.26
C ASN A 546 18.08 -24.33 -69.21
N VAL A 547 18.04 -23.85 -70.47
CA VAL A 547 19.04 -24.11 -71.50
C VAL A 547 20.45 -23.66 -71.13
N SER A 548 20.63 -22.78 -70.16
CA SER A 548 21.89 -22.30 -69.60
C SER A 548 22.37 -23.12 -68.42
N ASN A 549 21.69 -24.23 -68.08
CA ASN A 549 21.95 -25.10 -66.93
C ASN A 549 21.68 -24.40 -65.60
N GLU A 550 20.86 -23.34 -65.56
CA GLU A 550 20.46 -22.65 -64.37
C GLU A 550 19.13 -23.22 -63.83
N ILE A 551 19.06 -23.36 -62.53
CA ILE A 551 17.86 -23.85 -61.85
C ILE A 551 16.81 -22.71 -61.84
N THR A 552 15.65 -22.97 -62.43
CA THR A 552 14.51 -22.08 -62.33
C THR A 552 13.62 -22.50 -61.18
N THR A 553 13.17 -21.55 -60.42
CA THR A 553 12.25 -21.75 -59.29
C THR A 553 10.94 -21.05 -59.55
N LYS A 554 9.90 -21.49 -58.84
CA LYS A 554 8.57 -20.92 -58.92
C LYS A 554 7.97 -20.79 -57.53
N ASP A 555 7.54 -19.59 -57.18
CA ASP A 555 6.81 -19.35 -55.94
C ASP A 555 5.33 -19.75 -56.09
N ARG A 556 4.88 -20.58 -55.18
CA ARG A 556 3.48 -21.04 -55.11
C ARG A 556 2.87 -20.85 -53.78
N VAL A 557 1.59 -20.50 -53.78
CA VAL A 557 0.72 -20.52 -52.63
C VAL A 557 -0.22 -21.70 -52.72
N TYR A 558 -0.21 -22.55 -51.71
CA TYR A 558 -1.16 -23.61 -51.53
C TYR A 558 -2.23 -23.19 -50.53
N LYS A 559 -3.48 -23.60 -50.79
CA LYS A 559 -4.53 -23.61 -49.78
C LYS A 559 -4.89 -25.05 -49.48
N ASN A 560 -4.62 -25.52 -48.27
CA ASN A 560 -4.70 -26.90 -47.84
C ASN A 560 -3.83 -27.81 -48.75
N LYS A 561 -4.43 -28.51 -49.72
CA LYS A 561 -3.70 -29.44 -50.64
C LYS A 561 -3.64 -28.90 -52.07
N ASN A 562 -4.30 -27.81 -52.36
CA ASN A 562 -4.46 -27.34 -53.74
C ASN A 562 -3.61 -26.09 -53.98
N VAL A 563 -3.02 -25.97 -55.16
CA VAL A 563 -2.40 -24.74 -55.59
C VAL A 563 -3.47 -23.66 -55.71
N LEU A 564 -3.27 -22.58 -54.99
CA LEU A 564 -4.13 -21.42 -55.02
C LEU A 564 -3.64 -20.34 -55.99
N TYR A 565 -2.35 -20.03 -55.92
CA TYR A 565 -1.70 -19.05 -56.79
C TYR A 565 -0.30 -19.55 -57.23
N ASP A 566 0.04 -19.24 -58.49
CA ASP A 566 1.41 -19.18 -58.99
C ASP A 566 1.82 -17.70 -58.99
N LEU A 567 2.85 -17.37 -58.20
CA LEU A 567 3.25 -15.96 -58.03
C LEU A 567 4.26 -15.53 -59.06
N LYS A 568 5.44 -16.08 -59.04
CA LYS A 568 6.55 -15.74 -59.91
C LYS A 568 7.35 -16.97 -60.29
N GLN A 569 7.92 -16.96 -61.52
CA GLN A 569 8.80 -18.02 -62.03
C GLN A 569 10.04 -17.35 -62.63
N GLY A 570 11.20 -17.94 -62.45
CA GLY A 570 12.45 -17.48 -63.02
C GLY A 570 13.68 -17.98 -62.26
N VAL A 571 14.85 -17.49 -62.65
CA VAL A 571 16.11 -17.75 -61.97
C VAL A 571 16.17 -16.92 -60.70
N GLY A 572 16.52 -17.56 -59.58
CA GLY A 572 16.70 -16.88 -58.29
C GLY A 572 15.44 -16.23 -57.71
N VAL A 573 14.23 -16.76 -58.00
CA VAL A 573 12.99 -16.36 -57.33
C VAL A 573 12.96 -17.02 -55.96
N CYS A 574 12.56 -16.23 -54.96
CA CYS A 574 12.43 -16.69 -53.57
C CYS A 574 11.32 -15.93 -52.85
N SER A 575 10.36 -16.65 -52.35
CA SER A 575 9.34 -16.14 -51.45
C SER A 575 9.85 -16.03 -50.01
N MET A 576 9.30 -15.11 -49.25
CA MET A 576 9.76 -14.75 -47.89
C MET A 576 8.69 -14.97 -46.85
N ASP A 577 7.56 -14.25 -46.95
CA ASP A 577 6.52 -14.25 -45.94
C ASP A 577 5.12 -14.40 -46.53
N ILE A 578 4.19 -14.98 -45.78
CA ILE A 578 2.76 -15.07 -46.12
C ILE A 578 1.92 -14.56 -44.97
N ALA A 579 0.89 -13.76 -45.27
CA ALA A 579 -0.13 -13.31 -44.33
C ALA A 579 -1.51 -13.48 -44.95
N VAL A 580 -2.50 -13.79 -44.12
CA VAL A 580 -3.89 -13.98 -44.54
C VAL A 580 -4.81 -13.13 -43.66
N THR A 581 -5.65 -12.31 -44.30
CA THR A 581 -6.61 -11.46 -43.60
C THR A 581 -7.83 -12.24 -43.11
N SER A 582 -8.61 -11.64 -42.21
CA SER A 582 -9.89 -12.21 -41.73
C SER A 582 -10.88 -12.47 -42.87
N LYS A 583 -10.77 -11.74 -43.99
CA LYS A 583 -11.59 -11.88 -45.20
C LYS A 583 -11.08 -12.95 -46.16
N GLY A 584 -9.90 -13.54 -45.87
CA GLY A 584 -9.27 -14.55 -46.71
C GLY A 584 -8.42 -13.96 -47.85
N ASP A 585 -8.12 -12.66 -47.85
CA ASP A 585 -7.11 -12.10 -48.76
C ASP A 585 -5.72 -12.59 -48.37
N VAL A 586 -4.97 -13.06 -49.33
CA VAL A 586 -3.63 -13.62 -49.16
C VAL A 586 -2.59 -12.62 -49.64
N TYR A 587 -1.66 -12.29 -48.77
CA TYR A 587 -0.52 -11.42 -49.07
C TYR A 587 0.77 -12.24 -48.97
N CYS A 588 1.70 -12.01 -49.89
CA CYS A 588 3.00 -12.63 -49.89
C CYS A 588 4.08 -11.61 -50.17
N SER A 589 5.28 -11.82 -49.62
CA SER A 589 6.49 -11.09 -50.00
C SER A 589 7.50 -12.02 -50.62
N GLY A 590 8.41 -11.48 -51.43
CA GLY A 590 9.49 -12.23 -52.04
C GLY A 590 10.34 -11.38 -52.95
N PHE A 591 11.36 -12.01 -53.57
CA PHE A 591 12.24 -11.34 -54.51
C PHE A 591 12.61 -12.24 -55.70
N GLN A 592 13.08 -11.60 -56.75
CA GLN A 592 13.73 -12.24 -57.91
C GLN A 592 15.11 -11.66 -58.07
N LYS A 593 16.11 -12.52 -58.23
CA LYS A 593 17.51 -12.19 -58.51
C LYS A 593 17.84 -12.49 -59.95
N ASP A 594 17.51 -11.54 -60.85
CA ASP A 594 17.81 -11.60 -62.27
C ASP A 594 18.57 -10.31 -62.64
N GLY A 595 19.90 -10.37 -62.51
CA GLY A 595 20.75 -9.20 -62.55
C GLY A 595 20.66 -8.36 -61.26
N LYS A 596 19.75 -7.38 -61.19
CA LYS A 596 19.44 -6.65 -59.95
C LYS A 596 18.29 -7.32 -59.21
N THR A 597 18.46 -7.49 -57.92
CA THR A 597 17.37 -8.01 -57.06
C THR A 597 16.16 -7.11 -57.12
N LYS A 598 15.02 -7.68 -57.44
CA LYS A 598 13.71 -7.01 -57.43
C LYS A 598 12.82 -7.62 -56.37
N TYR A 599 12.23 -6.83 -55.52
CA TYR A 599 11.33 -7.24 -54.46
C TYR A 599 9.88 -7.07 -54.89
N TYR A 600 8.99 -7.91 -54.34
CA TYR A 600 7.58 -7.94 -54.68
C TYR A 600 6.76 -8.17 -53.45
N ILE A 601 5.61 -7.48 -53.39
CA ILE A 601 4.50 -7.83 -52.49
C ILE A 601 3.30 -8.16 -53.37
N TRP A 602 2.73 -9.34 -53.19
CA TRP A 602 1.53 -9.80 -53.92
C TRP A 602 0.31 -9.72 -53.02
N LYS A 603 -0.85 -9.50 -53.62
CA LYS A 603 -2.16 -9.69 -53.05
C LYS A 603 -2.96 -10.61 -53.95
N ASN A 604 -3.45 -11.75 -53.42
CA ASN A 604 -4.24 -12.73 -54.16
C ASN A 604 -3.61 -13.13 -55.52
N GLY A 605 -2.31 -13.37 -55.51
CA GLY A 605 -1.55 -13.76 -56.68
C GLY A 605 -1.16 -12.64 -57.64
N LYS A 606 -1.57 -11.39 -57.40
CA LYS A 606 -1.23 -10.25 -58.24
C LYS A 606 -0.24 -9.32 -57.54
N VAL A 607 0.73 -8.80 -58.29
CA VAL A 607 1.69 -7.83 -57.73
C VAL A 607 0.96 -6.59 -57.28
N LEU A 608 1.16 -6.25 -56.01
CA LEU A 608 0.57 -5.06 -55.37
C LEU A 608 1.62 -3.95 -55.28
N TYR A 609 2.83 -4.25 -54.81
CA TYR A 609 3.94 -3.32 -54.65
C TYR A 609 5.26 -3.93 -55.14
N THR A 610 6.21 -3.06 -55.53
CA THR A 610 7.59 -3.44 -55.90
C THR A 610 8.58 -2.60 -55.10
N PRO A 611 8.80 -2.93 -53.81
CA PRO A 611 9.74 -2.21 -52.97
C PRO A 611 11.18 -2.32 -53.47
N GLU A 612 12.06 -1.41 -53.02
CA GLU A 612 13.49 -1.47 -53.32
C GLU A 612 14.21 -2.60 -52.57
N SER A 613 13.75 -2.87 -51.33
CA SER A 613 14.18 -4.02 -50.50
C SER A 613 13.06 -4.47 -49.59
N ILE A 614 13.15 -5.66 -49.05
CA ILE A 614 12.26 -6.17 -47.97
C ILE A 614 13.12 -6.97 -46.98
N THR A 615 12.90 -6.75 -45.70
CA THR A 615 13.50 -7.58 -44.64
C THR A 615 12.63 -8.82 -44.43
N ASN A 616 13.24 -9.99 -44.29
CA ASN A 616 12.51 -11.24 -44.01
C ASN A 616 11.69 -11.11 -42.70
N ASN A 617 10.55 -11.80 -42.66
CA ASN A 617 9.60 -11.84 -41.54
C ASN A 617 9.12 -10.43 -41.14
N SER A 618 8.90 -9.56 -42.11
CA SER A 618 8.49 -8.18 -41.88
C SER A 618 7.16 -7.80 -42.52
N LEU A 619 6.51 -8.74 -43.22
CA LEU A 619 5.21 -8.49 -43.85
C LEU A 619 4.10 -8.65 -42.81
N VAL A 620 3.37 -7.59 -42.53
CA VAL A 620 2.27 -7.60 -41.57
C VAL A 620 1.08 -6.85 -42.15
N ILE A 621 -0.13 -7.39 -41.95
CA ILE A 621 -1.36 -6.79 -42.44
C ILE A 621 -2.20 -6.35 -41.24
N LEU A 622 -2.54 -5.07 -41.20
CA LEU A 622 -3.51 -4.52 -40.27
C LEU A 622 -4.83 -4.26 -41.01
N GLU A 623 -5.92 -4.90 -40.57
CA GLU A 623 -7.26 -4.80 -41.16
C GLU A 623 -8.10 -3.64 -40.59
#